data_b4a1d37ea305eb05041b18b08d4240f3
#
_entry.id   b4a1d37ea305eb05041b18b08d4240f3
#
_cell.length_a   1.000
_cell.length_b   1.000
_cell.length_c   1.000
_cell.angle_alpha   90.00
_cell.angle_beta   90.00
_cell.angle_gamma   90.00
#
_symmetry.space_group_name_H-M   'P 1'
#
loop_
_entity.id
_entity.type
_entity.pdbx_description
1 polymer ?
#
loop_
_entity_poly.entity_id
_entity_poly.type
_entity_poly.pdbx_seq_one_letter_code
_entity_poly.pdbx_strand_id
1 'polypeptide(L)'
;MAADEHTVAFLDVRPVFKGHVLVIPRLHYPTLADLPPELTGPLFTRVRQLSTAMAAAPGTDGSFIGVNNSVTQSVPHLHVHVIPRTHRDGLRRTATMLAYACGHLFWPHARYAGQTEQASYARRLTEQLQRDRSPG
;
A
#
# COMPACT_ATOMS: atom_id res chain seq x y z
N MET A 1 -3.23 -5.37 -10.45
CA MET A 1 -1.98 -4.76 -10.08
C MET A 1 -0.82 -5.75 -10.14
N ALA A 2 -0.27 -6.25 -9.07
CA ALA A 2 0.87 -7.16 -9.11
C ALA A 2 0.62 -8.38 -8.24
N ALA A 3 0.96 -9.55 -8.76
CA ALA A 3 0.87 -10.80 -8.02
C ALA A 3 2.05 -11.69 -8.39
N ASP A 4 2.50 -12.49 -7.41
CA ASP A 4 3.48 -13.54 -7.59
C ASP A 4 3.03 -14.81 -6.85
N GLU A 5 3.94 -15.75 -6.65
CA GLU A 5 3.65 -17.01 -5.95
C GLU A 5 3.20 -16.79 -4.49
N HIS A 6 3.74 -15.79 -3.80
CA HIS A 6 3.55 -15.58 -2.37
C HIS A 6 2.65 -14.41 -2.02
N THR A 7 2.57 -13.38 -2.89
CA THR A 7 1.94 -12.10 -2.57
C THR A 7 0.99 -11.60 -3.64
N VAL A 8 0.02 -10.78 -3.19
CA VAL A 8 -0.85 -9.98 -4.06
C VAL A 8 -0.80 -8.53 -3.62
N ALA A 9 -0.70 -7.60 -4.59
CA ALA A 9 -0.76 -6.17 -4.35
C ALA A 9 -1.86 -5.52 -5.19
N PHE A 10 -2.70 -4.70 -4.56
CA PHE A 10 -3.83 -4.03 -5.21
C PHE A 10 -4.11 -2.67 -4.57
N LEU A 11 -4.78 -1.79 -5.32
CA LEU A 11 -5.19 -0.48 -4.80
C LEU A 11 -6.32 -0.64 -3.78
N ASP A 12 -6.21 0.08 -2.67
CA ASP A 12 -7.29 0.17 -1.70
C ASP A 12 -8.53 0.83 -2.35
N VAL A 13 -9.70 0.26 -2.10
CA VAL A 13 -11.00 0.77 -2.59
C VAL A 13 -11.45 2.01 -1.82
N ARG A 14 -10.95 2.21 -0.59
CA ARG A 14 -11.16 3.39 0.24
C ARG A 14 -9.83 4.01 0.66
N PRO A 15 -9.05 4.54 -0.30
CA PRO A 15 -7.68 4.94 -0.05
C PRO A 15 -7.61 6.16 0.87
N VAL A 16 -6.61 6.20 1.76
CA VAL A 16 -6.27 7.41 2.52
C VAL A 16 -5.84 8.52 1.58
N PHE A 17 -4.94 8.19 0.65
CA PHE A 17 -4.55 9.03 -0.48
C PHE A 17 -4.60 8.21 -1.77
N LYS A 18 -4.84 8.87 -2.90
CA LYS A 18 -4.82 8.21 -4.22
C LYS A 18 -3.46 7.54 -4.44
N GLY A 19 -3.49 6.27 -4.86
CA GLY A 19 -2.30 5.44 -4.98
C GLY A 19 -1.99 4.59 -3.76
N HIS A 20 -2.82 4.60 -2.71
CA HIS A 20 -2.72 3.69 -1.57
C HIS A 20 -2.85 2.24 -2.04
N VAL A 21 -1.84 1.45 -1.77
CA VAL A 21 -1.75 0.02 -2.12
C VAL A 21 -1.79 -0.82 -0.86
N LEU A 22 -2.48 -1.94 -0.94
CA LEU A 22 -2.43 -3.03 0.03
C LEU A 22 -1.58 -4.16 -0.55
N VAL A 23 -0.68 -4.70 0.28
CA VAL A 23 0.09 -5.91 -0.03
C VAL A 23 -0.31 -6.99 0.96
N ILE A 24 -0.76 -8.13 0.45
CA ILE A 24 -1.20 -9.26 1.25
C ILE A 24 -0.42 -10.53 0.88
N PRO A 25 -0.21 -11.45 1.80
CA PRO A 25 0.15 -12.83 1.44
C PRO A 25 -1.02 -13.51 0.71
N ARG A 26 -0.74 -14.45 -0.19
CA ARG A 26 -1.79 -15.22 -0.87
C ARG A 26 -2.56 -16.15 0.06
N LEU A 27 -1.85 -16.75 0.99
CA LEU A 27 -2.47 -17.58 2.01
C LEU A 27 -2.97 -16.72 3.16
N HIS A 28 -4.00 -17.17 3.82
CA HIS A 28 -4.62 -16.43 4.91
C HIS A 28 -3.79 -16.51 6.19
N TYR A 29 -3.35 -15.35 6.66
CA TYR A 29 -2.75 -15.13 7.97
C TYR A 29 -3.42 -13.94 8.63
N PRO A 30 -3.96 -14.07 9.85
CA PRO A 30 -4.66 -12.95 10.51
C PRO A 30 -3.76 -11.75 10.78
N THR A 31 -2.54 -12.00 11.29
CA THR A 31 -1.59 -10.95 11.68
C THR A 31 -0.17 -11.23 11.17
N LEU A 32 0.72 -10.26 11.35
CA LEU A 32 2.14 -10.45 11.02
C LEU A 32 2.80 -11.52 11.93
N ALA A 33 2.32 -11.66 13.16
CA ALA A 33 2.84 -12.67 14.09
C ALA A 33 2.50 -14.11 13.65
N ASP A 34 1.42 -14.28 12.88
CA ASP A 34 0.99 -15.58 12.36
C ASP A 34 1.68 -15.94 11.03
N LEU A 35 2.39 -14.96 10.42
CA LEU A 35 3.06 -15.19 9.14
C LEU A 35 4.31 -16.07 9.35
N PRO A 36 4.46 -17.19 8.60
CA PRO A 36 5.69 -17.98 8.63
C PRO A 36 6.92 -17.13 8.31
N PRO A 37 8.05 -17.32 9.04
CA PRO A 37 9.26 -16.52 8.86
C PRO A 37 9.77 -16.49 7.40
N GLU A 38 9.65 -17.59 6.68
CA GLU A 38 10.07 -17.72 5.28
C GLU A 38 9.27 -16.84 4.32
N LEU A 39 8.05 -16.44 4.69
CA LEU A 39 7.19 -15.55 3.88
C LEU A 39 7.40 -14.07 4.20
N THR A 40 8.10 -13.75 5.29
CA THR A 40 8.40 -12.35 5.65
C THR A 40 9.24 -11.66 4.59
N GLY A 41 10.30 -12.34 4.11
CA GLY A 41 11.16 -11.84 3.03
C GLY A 41 10.39 -11.52 1.74
N PRO A 42 9.64 -12.47 1.16
CA PRO A 42 8.78 -12.25 -0.01
C PRO A 42 7.80 -11.09 0.18
N LEU A 43 7.09 -11.02 1.30
CA LEU A 43 6.12 -9.96 1.59
C LEU A 43 6.78 -8.57 1.58
N PHE A 44 7.86 -8.38 2.35
CA PHE A 44 8.53 -7.09 2.44
C PHE A 44 9.38 -6.76 1.21
N THR A 45 9.81 -7.74 0.43
CA THR A 45 10.37 -7.50 -0.91
C THR A 45 9.35 -6.83 -1.82
N ARG A 46 8.10 -7.29 -1.81
CA ARG A 46 7.01 -6.66 -2.58
C ARG A 46 6.72 -5.25 -2.08
N VAL A 47 6.70 -5.04 -0.76
CA VAL A 47 6.51 -3.72 -0.15
C VAL A 47 7.61 -2.75 -0.59
N ARG A 48 8.89 -3.18 -0.56
CA ARG A 48 10.03 -2.40 -1.02
C ARG A 48 9.90 -2.00 -2.49
N GLN A 49 9.58 -2.94 -3.37
CA GLN A 49 9.37 -2.66 -4.80
C GLN A 49 8.30 -1.59 -5.04
N LEU A 50 7.17 -1.68 -4.33
CA LEU A 50 6.10 -0.68 -4.41
C LEU A 50 6.52 0.68 -3.88
N SER A 51 7.27 0.71 -2.77
CA SER A 51 7.80 1.95 -2.22
C SER A 51 8.74 2.64 -3.21
N THR A 52 9.64 1.89 -3.86
CA THR A 52 10.53 2.40 -4.91
C THR A 52 9.72 2.93 -6.11
N ALA A 53 8.75 2.16 -6.59
CA ALA A 53 7.89 2.57 -7.71
C ALA A 53 7.07 3.83 -7.38
N MET A 54 6.61 3.99 -6.14
CA MET A 54 5.91 5.19 -5.70
C MET A 54 6.83 6.42 -5.67
N ALA A 55 8.06 6.27 -5.16
CA ALA A 55 9.03 7.37 -5.12
C ALA A 55 9.44 7.83 -6.53
N ALA A 56 9.41 6.92 -7.52
CA ALA A 56 9.68 7.25 -8.92
C ALA A 56 8.45 7.83 -9.67
N ALA A 57 7.26 7.79 -9.06
CA ALA A 57 6.05 8.29 -9.69
C ALA A 57 5.93 9.82 -9.58
N PRO A 58 5.50 10.53 -10.65
CA PRO A 58 5.31 11.97 -10.60
C PRO A 58 4.37 12.41 -9.46
N GLY A 59 4.78 13.42 -8.70
CA GLY A 59 4.01 13.96 -7.59
C GLY A 59 4.05 13.13 -6.31
N THR A 60 5.02 12.22 -6.20
CA THR A 60 5.27 11.44 -4.99
C THR A 60 6.76 11.52 -4.66
N ASP A 61 7.09 11.73 -3.39
CA ASP A 61 8.48 11.84 -2.92
C ASP A 61 8.88 10.64 -2.04
N GLY A 62 7.91 9.81 -1.65
CA GLY A 62 8.14 8.65 -0.80
C GLY A 62 6.85 7.93 -0.44
N SER A 63 6.92 7.06 0.56
CA SER A 63 5.77 6.31 1.04
C SER A 63 5.75 6.16 2.56
N PHE A 64 4.56 6.01 3.11
CA PHE A 64 4.35 5.47 4.45
C PHE A 64 4.04 3.98 4.34
N ILE A 65 4.64 3.19 5.23
CA ILE A 65 4.41 1.74 5.32
C ILE A 65 3.89 1.46 6.73
N GLY A 66 2.79 0.71 6.81
CA GLY A 66 2.18 0.38 8.10
C GLY A 66 1.44 -0.95 8.07
N VAL A 67 1.35 -1.59 9.22
CA VAL A 67 0.61 -2.85 9.46
C VAL A 67 -0.19 -2.70 10.73
N ASN A 68 -1.47 -3.05 10.70
CA ASN A 68 -2.31 -3.19 11.88
C ASN A 68 -2.42 -4.68 12.24
N ASN A 69 -2.03 -5.03 13.47
CA ASN A 69 -2.15 -6.38 13.97
C ASN A 69 -3.24 -6.42 15.06
N SER A 70 -4.34 -7.11 14.79
CA SER A 70 -5.48 -7.34 15.70
C SER A 70 -6.23 -6.05 16.10
N VAL A 71 -5.54 -5.03 16.58
CA VAL A 71 -6.15 -3.75 16.98
C VAL A 71 -6.38 -2.89 15.74
N THR A 72 -7.62 -2.39 15.56
CA THR A 72 -8.05 -1.55 14.42
C THR A 72 -7.96 -2.20 13.04
N GLN A 73 -7.74 -3.50 13.00
CA GLN A 73 -7.73 -4.29 11.78
C GLN A 73 -9.16 -4.58 11.33
N SER A 74 -9.59 -3.93 10.25
CA SER A 74 -10.97 -4.07 9.73
C SER A 74 -11.24 -5.42 9.07
N VAL A 75 -10.21 -6.07 8.55
CA VAL A 75 -10.26 -7.40 7.92
C VAL A 75 -9.20 -8.27 8.59
N PRO A 76 -9.55 -9.43 9.17
CA PRO A 76 -8.60 -10.32 9.84
C PRO A 76 -7.77 -11.12 8.82
N HIS A 77 -7.07 -10.41 7.96
CA HIS A 77 -6.10 -10.91 7.01
C HIS A 77 -4.95 -9.93 6.96
N LEU A 78 -3.72 -10.41 7.16
CA LEU A 78 -2.52 -9.59 7.14
C LEU A 78 -2.45 -8.74 5.88
N HIS A 79 -2.37 -7.43 6.04
CA HIS A 79 -2.17 -6.49 4.95
C HIS A 79 -1.21 -5.37 5.35
N VAL A 80 -0.28 -5.10 4.45
CA VAL A 80 0.68 -4.01 4.59
C VAL A 80 0.19 -2.85 3.75
N HIS A 81 -0.03 -1.71 4.40
CA HIS A 81 -0.36 -0.46 3.73
C HIS A 81 0.90 0.18 3.16
N VAL A 82 0.87 0.54 1.87
CA VAL A 82 1.89 1.35 1.22
C VAL A 82 1.19 2.59 0.67
N ILE A 83 1.44 3.74 1.30
CA ILE A 83 0.69 4.98 1.06
C ILE A 83 1.64 6.04 0.52
N PRO A 84 1.38 6.61 -0.68
CA PRO A 84 2.25 7.63 -1.27
C PRO A 84 2.28 8.90 -0.43
N ARG A 85 3.46 9.52 -0.32
CA ARG A 85 3.71 10.76 0.43
C ARG A 85 4.44 11.78 -0.42
N THR A 86 4.26 13.06 -0.09
CA THR A 86 5.00 14.17 -0.68
C THR A 86 5.62 15.05 0.41
N HIS A 87 6.74 15.72 0.12
CA HIS A 87 7.33 16.73 1.03
C HIS A 87 6.38 17.88 1.35
N ARG A 88 5.38 18.10 0.49
CA ARG A 88 4.33 19.12 0.67
C ARG A 88 3.14 18.64 1.48
N ASP A 89 3.19 17.41 2.01
CA ASP A 89 2.16 16.90 2.91
C ASP A 89 2.17 17.72 4.19
N GLY A 90 1.26 18.69 4.28
CA GLY A 90 1.10 19.52 5.47
C GLY A 90 0.60 18.74 6.68
N LEU A 91 0.55 19.41 7.84
CA LEU A 91 0.11 18.85 9.12
C LEU A 91 -1.24 18.11 9.01
N ARG A 92 -2.18 18.62 8.22
CA ARG A 92 -3.50 18.01 8.00
C ARG A 92 -3.39 16.61 7.38
N ARG A 93 -2.53 16.41 6.37
CA ARG A 93 -2.33 15.09 5.72
C ARG A 93 -1.61 14.12 6.66
N THR A 94 -0.65 14.61 7.41
CA THR A 94 0.04 13.80 8.44
C THR A 94 -0.92 13.38 9.54
N ALA A 95 -1.78 14.28 10.03
CA ALA A 95 -2.82 13.97 11.00
C ALA A 95 -3.84 12.95 10.45
N THR A 96 -4.22 13.04 9.16
CA THR A 96 -5.08 12.05 8.49
C THR A 96 -4.47 10.65 8.52
N MET A 97 -3.17 10.55 8.25
CA MET A 97 -2.48 9.26 8.27
C MET A 97 -2.38 8.67 9.68
N LEU A 98 -2.07 9.50 10.67
CA LEU A 98 -2.02 9.08 12.07
C LEU A 98 -3.39 8.62 12.55
N ALA A 99 -4.45 9.35 12.23
CA ALA A 99 -5.83 8.97 12.56
C ALA A 99 -6.23 7.65 11.88
N TYR A 100 -5.84 7.43 10.62
CA TYR A 100 -6.06 6.17 9.93
C TYR A 100 -5.30 5.02 10.59
N ALA A 101 -4.02 5.21 10.91
CA ALA A 101 -3.20 4.22 11.60
C ALA A 101 -3.75 3.90 13.02
N CYS A 102 -4.43 4.86 13.67
CA CYS A 102 -5.09 4.68 14.96
C CYS A 102 -6.53 4.13 14.83
N GLY A 103 -6.98 3.74 13.63
CA GLY A 103 -8.28 3.08 13.42
C GLY A 103 -9.51 3.97 13.51
N HIS A 104 -9.36 5.27 13.31
CA HIS A 104 -10.50 6.18 13.25
C HIS A 104 -11.26 5.99 11.92
N LEU A 105 -12.28 5.15 11.95
CA LEU A 105 -13.12 4.72 10.82
C LEU A 105 -13.90 5.86 10.13
N PHE A 106 -13.94 7.05 10.73
CA PHE A 106 -14.76 8.19 10.29
C PHE A 106 -13.97 9.32 9.61
N TRP A 107 -12.68 9.10 9.27
CA TRP A 107 -11.90 10.13 8.61
C TRP A 107 -12.21 10.20 7.10
N PRO A 108 -12.22 11.40 6.50
CA PRO A 108 -12.49 11.52 5.07
C PRO A 108 -11.40 10.82 4.24
N HIS A 109 -11.79 9.76 3.56
CA HIS A 109 -10.94 9.04 2.61
C HIS A 109 -10.82 9.81 1.30
N ALA A 110 -9.68 9.72 0.63
CA ALA A 110 -9.57 10.15 -0.75
C ALA A 110 -10.49 9.28 -1.63
N ARG A 111 -11.06 9.89 -2.67
CA ARG A 111 -11.90 9.16 -3.63
C ARG A 111 -11.30 9.29 -5.01
N TYR A 112 -11.26 8.20 -5.75
CA TYR A 112 -11.05 8.27 -7.19
C TYR A 112 -12.29 8.87 -7.86
N ALA A 113 -12.09 9.68 -8.91
CA ALA A 113 -13.20 10.24 -9.67
C ALA A 113 -14.01 9.17 -10.44
N GLY A 114 -13.49 7.95 -10.50
CA GLY A 114 -14.14 6.79 -11.09
C GLY A 114 -13.17 5.65 -11.31
N GLN A 115 -13.67 4.55 -11.86
CA GLN A 115 -12.86 3.36 -12.15
C GLN A 115 -11.71 3.64 -13.12
N THR A 116 -11.88 4.57 -14.06
CA THR A 116 -10.85 4.97 -15.03
C THR A 116 -9.65 5.61 -14.34
N GLU A 117 -9.87 6.49 -13.36
CA GLU A 117 -8.77 7.09 -12.60
C GLU A 117 -8.04 6.05 -11.76
N GLN A 118 -8.79 5.18 -11.07
CA GLN A 118 -8.21 4.09 -10.30
C GLN A 118 -7.37 3.16 -11.19
N ALA A 119 -7.88 2.78 -12.36
CA ALA A 119 -7.16 1.97 -13.32
C ALA A 119 -5.89 2.65 -13.84
N SER A 120 -5.91 3.98 -14.02
CA SER A 120 -4.73 4.73 -14.43
C SER A 120 -3.62 4.72 -13.37
N TYR A 121 -3.97 4.85 -12.09
CA TYR A 121 -3.02 4.69 -10.98
C TYR A 121 -2.44 3.27 -10.93
N ALA A 122 -3.29 2.24 -11.04
CA ALA A 122 -2.87 0.85 -11.07
C ALA A 122 -1.87 0.58 -12.20
N ARG A 123 -2.15 1.08 -13.40
CA ARG A 123 -1.29 0.93 -14.58
C ARG A 123 0.07 1.58 -14.36
N ARG A 124 0.12 2.85 -13.95
CA ARG A 124 1.37 3.58 -13.69
C ARG A 124 2.26 2.85 -12.68
N LEU A 125 1.69 2.39 -11.58
CA LEU A 125 2.45 1.62 -10.57
C LEU A 125 2.94 0.29 -11.12
N THR A 126 2.14 -0.40 -11.95
CA THR A 126 2.55 -1.64 -12.59
C THR A 126 3.71 -1.43 -13.57
N GLU A 127 3.67 -0.37 -14.37
CA GLU A 127 4.74 0.00 -15.31
C GLU A 127 6.05 0.31 -14.57
N GLN A 128 5.99 1.04 -13.44
CA GLN A 128 7.18 1.32 -12.63
C GLN A 128 7.75 0.03 -12.00
N LEU A 129 6.90 -0.86 -11.50
CA LEU A 129 7.34 -2.15 -10.98
C LEU A 129 8.02 -3.04 -12.03
N GLN A 130 7.58 -2.95 -13.28
CA GLN A 130 8.20 -3.69 -14.40
C GLN A 130 9.57 -3.13 -14.76
N ARG A 131 9.72 -1.80 -14.78
CA ARG A 131 11.01 -1.12 -15.03
C ARG A 131 12.07 -1.49 -13.97
N ASP A 132 11.68 -1.56 -12.70
CA ASP A 132 12.59 -1.92 -11.60
C ASP A 132 13.03 -3.40 -11.64
N ARG A 133 12.33 -4.24 -12.41
CA ARG A 133 12.66 -5.67 -12.61
C ARG A 133 13.58 -5.95 -13.78
N SER A 134 13.77 -4.99 -14.67
CA SER A 134 14.69 -5.12 -15.82
C SER A 134 16.09 -4.75 -15.35
N PRO A 135 17.03 -5.71 -15.17
CA PRO A 135 18.42 -5.39 -14.90
C PRO A 135 18.95 -4.68 -16.13
N GLY A 136 19.53 -3.49 -15.94
CA GLY A 136 20.35 -2.84 -16.94
C GLY A 136 21.61 -3.67 -17.21
#